data_ab4c1671a52c4a73977441d01dfa6291
#
_entry.id   ab4c1671a52c4a73977441d01dfa6291
#
_cell.length_a   1.000
_cell.length_b   1.000
_cell.length_c   1.000
_cell.angle_alpha   90.00
_cell.angle_beta   90.00
_cell.angle_gamma   90.00
#
_symmetry.space_group_name_H-M   'P 1'
#
loop_
_entity.id
_entity.type
_entity.pdbx_description
1 polymer ?
#
loop_
_entity_poly.entity_id
_entity_poly.type
_entity_poly.pdbx_seq_one_letter_code
_entity_poly.pdbx_strand_id
1 'polypeptide(L)'
;LQQLGVDVIYLNPVFVSPSNHKYDCQDYDHIDPHIGKIVEDCDGLLSPGDRDNSHAAKYICRVTDKRNLEASNKLFQELVEEIHRRGMRVILDGVFNHCGSFNKWMDRERIYENQEGYEKGAYVSADSPYRSFFCFKDQNLWPYNPSYEGWWTHDTLPKLNYEESEELCKTILEVGKKWVSPPYNVDGWRLDVAADLGHSNEFNHRFWKEFRKVVREANPEAVILAEHYGNPESWLLGDEWDTVMNYDAFMEPVTWFLTGMEKHSDEYREDLYGNSEAFIGAMKHHMRSLHMGALYGAMNELSNHDHSRFLTRTNHRVGRLSYAGAEAASANINPAIMREAVVIQMTWPGAPTVYYGDEAGVCGFTDPDNRRTYPWGKEDLEMLDFHKRMICIHKAYPLLSKGSLEFLWNDYQGLSYGRFSDDEQIIVILNNQEYERDVHVTAWKTGVSRKGAAAFQRIMISSKDGYTEEAEEYIAEAGILQVRMPAYGVMVLYHGAKDKYK
;
A
#
# COMPACT_ATOMS: atom_id res chain seq x y z
N LEU A 1 4.09 16.13 3.77
CA LEU A 1 4.75 14.95 3.21
C LEU A 1 6.23 15.21 2.93
N GLN A 2 6.60 16.26 2.19
CA GLN A 2 8.00 16.60 1.93
C GLN A 2 8.81 16.76 3.23
N GLN A 3 8.26 17.44 4.25
CA GLN A 3 8.89 17.59 5.57
C GLN A 3 8.96 16.28 6.37
N LEU A 4 8.10 15.32 6.08
CA LEU A 4 8.17 13.97 6.63
C LEU A 4 9.30 13.14 5.99
N GLY A 5 9.74 13.54 4.78
CA GLY A 5 10.79 12.88 4.03
C GLY A 5 10.27 11.88 2.99
N VAL A 6 8.99 12.00 2.59
CA VAL A 6 8.37 11.14 1.57
C VAL A 6 8.96 11.43 0.18
N ASP A 7 9.27 10.38 -0.57
CA ASP A 7 9.78 10.45 -1.94
C ASP A 7 8.72 10.08 -2.98
N VAL A 8 7.77 9.20 -2.63
CA VAL A 8 6.72 8.73 -3.52
C VAL A 8 5.37 8.81 -2.82
N ILE A 9 4.36 9.30 -3.52
CA ILE A 9 2.97 9.32 -3.06
C ILE A 9 2.20 8.28 -3.89
N TYR A 10 1.70 7.24 -3.24
CA TYR A 10 0.71 6.34 -3.82
C TYR A 10 -0.68 6.84 -3.44
N LEU A 11 -1.50 7.07 -4.44
CA LEU A 11 -2.89 7.49 -4.28
C LEU A 11 -3.82 6.29 -4.49
N ASN A 12 -4.68 5.99 -3.51
CA ASN A 12 -5.85 5.14 -3.73
C ASN A 12 -6.66 5.69 -4.92
N PRO A 13 -7.63 4.95 -5.50
CA PRO A 13 -8.32 5.37 -6.71
C PRO A 13 -8.82 6.82 -6.65
N VAL A 14 -8.53 7.58 -7.70
CA VAL A 14 -8.87 9.01 -7.79
C VAL A 14 -9.89 9.31 -8.90
N PHE A 15 -10.24 8.29 -9.68
CA PHE A 15 -11.16 8.42 -10.80
C PHE A 15 -12.61 8.63 -10.32
N VAL A 16 -13.47 9.12 -11.22
CA VAL A 16 -14.89 9.30 -10.92
C VAL A 16 -15.48 8.01 -10.36
N SER A 17 -16.15 8.11 -9.22
CA SER A 17 -16.72 6.97 -8.52
C SER A 17 -17.79 7.44 -7.51
N PRO A 18 -18.88 6.69 -7.31
CA PRO A 18 -19.92 7.06 -6.37
C PRO A 18 -19.55 6.84 -4.91
N SER A 19 -18.58 5.94 -4.65
CA SER A 19 -18.17 5.60 -3.29
C SER A 19 -17.02 6.46 -2.78
N ASN A 20 -16.81 6.45 -1.47
CA ASN A 20 -15.66 7.09 -0.85
C ASN A 20 -14.37 6.28 -1.00
N HIS A 21 -14.44 4.96 -1.20
CA HIS A 21 -13.28 4.09 -1.45
C HIS A 21 -12.80 4.12 -2.91
N LYS A 22 -13.69 4.41 -3.86
CA LYS A 22 -13.44 4.60 -5.30
C LYS A 22 -12.95 3.37 -6.09
N TYR A 23 -13.06 2.16 -5.51
CA TYR A 23 -12.78 0.91 -6.23
C TYR A 23 -13.92 0.48 -7.17
N ASP A 24 -15.03 1.17 -7.18
CA ASP A 24 -16.15 1.06 -8.12
C ASP A 24 -16.07 2.15 -9.19
N CYS A 25 -15.00 2.12 -10.00
CA CYS A 25 -14.69 3.16 -10.97
C CYS A 25 -15.84 3.39 -11.95
N GLN A 26 -16.24 4.66 -12.09
CA GLN A 26 -17.31 5.11 -12.96
C GLN A 26 -16.79 5.67 -14.30
N ASP A 27 -15.63 6.33 -14.30
CA ASP A 27 -15.00 6.89 -15.49
C ASP A 27 -13.48 6.93 -15.30
N TYR A 28 -12.73 6.14 -16.10
CA TYR A 28 -11.26 6.07 -16.05
C TYR A 28 -10.55 7.26 -16.71
N ASP A 29 -11.31 8.10 -17.42
CA ASP A 29 -10.76 9.23 -18.16
C ASP A 29 -10.66 10.52 -17.34
N HIS A 30 -11.32 10.56 -16.17
CA HIS A 30 -11.44 11.77 -15.40
C HIS A 30 -11.25 11.54 -13.89
N ILE A 31 -10.61 12.53 -13.28
CA ILE A 31 -10.52 12.63 -11.81
C ILE A 31 -11.91 13.01 -11.26
N ASP A 32 -12.27 12.40 -10.15
CA ASP A 32 -13.56 12.64 -9.49
C ASP A 32 -13.70 14.11 -9.07
N PRO A 33 -14.73 14.83 -9.55
CA PRO A 33 -14.94 16.23 -9.17
C PRO A 33 -15.13 16.48 -7.67
N HIS A 34 -15.52 15.45 -6.89
CA HIS A 34 -15.69 15.58 -5.43
C HIS A 34 -14.35 15.67 -4.68
N ILE A 35 -13.26 15.19 -5.28
CA ILE A 35 -11.89 15.41 -4.78
C ILE A 35 -11.10 16.36 -5.68
N GLY A 36 -11.64 16.68 -6.85
CA GLY A 36 -11.09 17.58 -7.85
C GLY A 36 -11.68 18.99 -7.74
N LYS A 37 -12.28 19.44 -8.83
CA LYS A 37 -12.84 20.80 -8.94
C LYS A 37 -14.24 20.79 -9.56
N ILE A 38 -15.23 21.26 -8.82
CA ILE A 38 -16.59 21.52 -9.29
C ILE A 38 -16.67 22.97 -9.73
N VAL A 39 -16.96 23.21 -11.01
CA VAL A 39 -17.13 24.54 -11.61
C VAL A 39 -18.60 24.82 -11.98
N GLU A 40 -19.36 23.76 -12.21
CA GLU A 40 -20.80 23.80 -12.40
C GLU A 40 -21.47 22.88 -11.39
N ASP A 41 -22.45 23.39 -10.69
CA ASP A 41 -23.20 22.65 -9.68
C ASP A 41 -24.68 22.87 -9.86
N CYS A 42 -25.47 21.82 -9.96
CA CYS A 42 -26.90 21.90 -10.12
C CYS A 42 -27.61 22.00 -8.77
N ASP A 43 -28.71 22.75 -8.74
CA ASP A 43 -29.60 22.67 -7.61
C ASP A 43 -30.46 21.39 -7.66
N GLY A 44 -30.85 20.94 -6.50
CA GLY A 44 -31.71 19.78 -6.35
C GLY A 44 -30.94 18.52 -5.92
N LEU A 45 -31.60 17.79 -5.05
CA LEU A 45 -31.15 16.52 -4.53
C LEU A 45 -32.00 15.40 -5.15
N LEU A 46 -32.69 14.66 -4.31
CA LEU A 46 -33.65 13.64 -4.74
C LEU A 46 -35.04 14.24 -4.93
N SER A 47 -35.81 13.64 -5.83
CA SER A 47 -37.24 13.90 -5.91
C SER A 47 -37.95 13.45 -4.63
N PRO A 48 -39.07 14.09 -4.23
CA PRO A 48 -39.83 13.68 -3.06
C PRO A 48 -40.23 12.21 -3.12
N GLY A 49 -39.84 11.46 -2.09
CA GLY A 49 -40.07 10.00 -1.98
C GLY A 49 -38.99 9.09 -2.55
N ASP A 50 -38.07 9.62 -3.35
CA ASP A 50 -36.89 8.91 -3.80
C ASP A 50 -35.88 8.78 -2.65
N ARG A 51 -35.23 7.62 -2.53
CA ARG A 51 -34.24 7.32 -1.50
C ARG A 51 -32.91 6.84 -2.08
N ASP A 52 -32.80 6.81 -3.41
CA ASP A 52 -31.60 6.36 -4.10
C ASP A 52 -30.74 7.57 -4.48
N ASN A 53 -29.59 7.70 -3.85
CA ASN A 53 -28.66 8.81 -4.08
C ASN A 53 -28.10 8.84 -5.50
N SER A 54 -28.13 7.73 -6.25
CA SER A 54 -27.73 7.70 -7.66
C SER A 54 -28.63 8.59 -8.54
N HIS A 55 -29.86 8.81 -8.13
CA HIS A 55 -30.82 9.67 -8.82
C HIS A 55 -30.70 11.16 -8.44
N ALA A 56 -29.79 11.54 -7.55
CA ALA A 56 -29.62 12.92 -7.14
C ALA A 56 -29.14 13.78 -8.32
N ALA A 57 -29.96 14.74 -8.75
CA ALA A 57 -29.63 15.61 -9.87
C ALA A 57 -28.27 16.31 -9.69
N LYS A 58 -27.96 16.71 -8.47
CA LYS A 58 -26.67 17.31 -8.10
C LYS A 58 -25.49 16.37 -8.31
N TYR A 59 -25.62 15.09 -7.92
CA TYR A 59 -24.58 14.09 -8.17
C TYR A 59 -24.36 13.88 -9.66
N ILE A 60 -25.45 13.63 -10.41
CA ILE A 60 -25.41 13.39 -11.86
C ILE A 60 -24.73 14.57 -12.56
N CYS A 61 -25.15 15.80 -12.28
CA CYS A 61 -24.56 17.01 -12.85
C CYS A 61 -23.04 17.09 -12.58
N ARG A 62 -22.60 16.83 -11.36
CA ARG A 62 -21.18 16.90 -11.00
C ARG A 62 -20.32 15.91 -11.76
N VAL A 63 -20.81 14.69 -11.98
CA VAL A 63 -20.03 13.59 -12.57
C VAL A 63 -20.24 13.41 -14.08
N THR A 64 -21.22 14.12 -14.69
CA THR A 64 -21.48 14.05 -16.13
C THR A 64 -21.16 15.34 -16.88
N ASP A 65 -21.14 16.50 -16.20
CA ASP A 65 -20.75 17.75 -16.85
C ASP A 65 -19.26 17.78 -17.19
N LYS A 66 -18.96 17.84 -18.47
CA LYS A 66 -17.57 17.80 -18.98
C LYS A 66 -16.70 18.93 -18.43
N ARG A 67 -17.29 20.08 -18.08
CA ARG A 67 -16.53 21.21 -17.49
C ARG A 67 -15.99 20.86 -16.11
N ASN A 68 -16.75 20.11 -15.30
CA ASN A 68 -16.29 19.61 -14.00
C ASN A 68 -15.18 18.56 -14.17
N LEU A 69 -15.38 17.64 -15.11
CA LEU A 69 -14.43 16.55 -15.40
C LEU A 69 -13.09 17.11 -15.90
N GLU A 70 -13.12 18.04 -16.86
CA GLU A 70 -11.92 18.69 -17.40
C GLU A 70 -11.22 19.59 -16.37
N ALA A 71 -12.00 20.35 -15.56
CA ALA A 71 -11.44 21.17 -14.49
C ALA A 71 -10.73 20.31 -13.41
N SER A 72 -11.29 19.13 -13.12
CA SER A 72 -10.69 18.18 -12.18
C SER A 72 -9.42 17.56 -12.73
N ASN A 73 -9.39 17.17 -14.00
CA ASN A 73 -8.18 16.70 -14.66
C ASN A 73 -7.09 17.76 -14.67
N LYS A 74 -7.43 19.01 -14.92
CA LYS A 74 -6.48 20.13 -14.89
C LYS A 74 -5.92 20.36 -13.49
N LEU A 75 -6.76 20.33 -12.46
CA LEU A 75 -6.30 20.45 -11.07
C LEU A 75 -5.36 19.30 -10.69
N PHE A 76 -5.64 18.08 -11.16
CA PHE A 76 -4.78 16.94 -10.93
C PHE A 76 -3.41 17.09 -11.64
N GLN A 77 -3.40 17.59 -12.88
CA GLN A 77 -2.16 17.93 -13.56
C GLN A 77 -1.32 18.91 -12.72
N GLU A 78 -1.94 20.00 -12.23
CA GLU A 78 -1.29 21.00 -11.37
C GLU A 78 -0.73 20.35 -10.08
N LEU A 79 -1.47 19.40 -9.49
CA LEU A 79 -1.03 18.65 -8.31
C LEU A 79 0.23 17.81 -8.61
N VAL A 80 0.24 17.06 -9.71
CA VAL A 80 1.40 16.24 -10.10
C VAL A 80 2.61 17.10 -10.37
N GLU A 81 2.45 18.22 -11.10
CA GLU A 81 3.52 19.20 -11.35
C GLU A 81 4.10 19.75 -10.03
N GLU A 82 3.24 20.08 -9.06
CA GLU A 82 3.68 20.55 -7.74
C GLU A 82 4.40 19.47 -6.93
N ILE A 83 3.96 18.22 -6.99
CA ILE A 83 4.61 17.06 -6.37
C ILE A 83 6.01 16.88 -6.97
N HIS A 84 6.13 16.89 -8.29
CA HIS A 84 7.40 16.78 -8.99
C HIS A 84 8.34 17.96 -8.67
N ARG A 85 7.81 19.18 -8.61
CA ARG A 85 8.58 20.36 -8.22
C ARG A 85 9.18 20.26 -6.81
N ARG A 86 8.55 19.49 -5.94
CA ARG A 86 9.05 19.16 -4.59
C ARG A 86 9.98 17.96 -4.54
N GLY A 87 10.33 17.38 -5.69
CA GLY A 87 11.21 16.21 -5.79
C GLY A 87 10.55 14.88 -5.43
N MET A 88 9.22 14.84 -5.36
CA MET A 88 8.45 13.61 -5.08
C MET A 88 7.85 13.02 -6.37
N ARG A 89 7.39 11.78 -6.32
CA ARG A 89 6.79 11.01 -7.40
C ARG A 89 5.34 10.63 -7.03
N VAL A 90 4.54 10.25 -8.05
CA VAL A 90 3.13 9.86 -7.89
C VAL A 90 2.85 8.52 -8.55
N ILE A 91 2.21 7.60 -7.81
CA ILE A 91 1.69 6.34 -8.33
C ILE A 91 0.17 6.38 -8.22
N LEU A 92 -0.54 6.03 -9.30
CA LEU A 92 -1.99 5.88 -9.33
C LEU A 92 -2.44 4.44 -9.10
N ASP A 93 -3.66 4.29 -8.61
CA ASP A 93 -4.34 3.00 -8.48
C ASP A 93 -5.14 2.68 -9.74
N GLY A 94 -4.85 1.54 -10.35
CA GLY A 94 -5.50 1.02 -11.55
C GLY A 94 -6.45 -0.12 -11.23
N VAL A 95 -7.73 0.19 -11.08
CA VAL A 95 -8.80 -0.80 -10.85
C VAL A 95 -9.28 -1.31 -12.20
N PHE A 96 -8.56 -2.25 -12.79
CA PHE A 96 -8.80 -2.70 -14.17
C PHE A 96 -9.48 -4.08 -14.27
N ASN A 97 -9.60 -4.82 -13.17
CA ASN A 97 -10.27 -6.12 -13.17
C ASN A 97 -11.79 -6.00 -13.32
N HIS A 98 -12.38 -4.96 -12.77
CA HIS A 98 -13.82 -4.66 -12.75
C HIS A 98 -14.04 -3.16 -12.81
N CYS A 99 -15.29 -2.75 -13.00
CA CYS A 99 -15.69 -1.36 -12.83
C CYS A 99 -16.87 -1.25 -11.84
N GLY A 100 -17.35 -0.04 -11.59
CA GLY A 100 -18.57 0.15 -10.80
C GLY A 100 -19.84 -0.05 -11.65
N SER A 101 -20.98 -0.34 -11.01
CA SER A 101 -22.30 -0.37 -11.70
C SER A 101 -22.70 0.99 -12.29
N PHE A 102 -22.13 2.07 -11.74
CA PHE A 102 -22.28 3.46 -12.23
C PHE A 102 -21.42 3.75 -13.48
N ASN A 103 -20.50 2.87 -13.86
CA ASN A 103 -19.56 3.13 -14.96
C ASN A 103 -20.32 3.43 -16.26
N LYS A 104 -19.85 4.46 -17.00
CA LYS A 104 -20.48 4.91 -18.26
C LYS A 104 -20.59 3.81 -19.31
N TRP A 105 -19.74 2.78 -19.26
CA TRP A 105 -19.82 1.64 -20.16
C TRP A 105 -20.94 0.67 -19.79
N MET A 106 -21.23 0.52 -18.49
CA MET A 106 -22.32 -0.33 -17.98
C MET A 106 -23.63 0.46 -17.87
N ASP A 107 -23.61 1.60 -17.20
CA ASP A 107 -24.72 2.50 -16.89
C ASP A 107 -25.94 1.76 -16.28
N ARG A 108 -25.68 0.85 -15.32
CA ARG A 108 -26.77 0.17 -14.60
C ARG A 108 -27.68 1.15 -13.88
N GLU A 109 -27.11 2.22 -13.33
CA GLU A 109 -27.84 3.24 -12.56
C GLU A 109 -28.49 4.31 -13.46
N ARG A 110 -28.35 4.19 -14.79
CA ARG A 110 -29.02 4.99 -15.82
C ARG A 110 -28.75 6.50 -15.71
N ILE A 111 -27.57 6.86 -15.25
CA ILE A 111 -27.17 8.25 -15.09
C ILE A 111 -26.65 8.87 -16.39
N TYR A 112 -26.20 8.07 -17.35
CA TYR A 112 -25.71 8.52 -18.65
C TYR A 112 -26.73 8.34 -19.78
N GLU A 113 -27.75 7.51 -19.61
CA GLU A 113 -28.71 7.11 -20.64
C GLU A 113 -29.32 8.30 -21.42
N ASN A 114 -29.57 9.43 -20.75
CA ASN A 114 -30.19 10.62 -21.31
C ASN A 114 -29.24 11.85 -21.29
N GLN A 115 -27.96 11.67 -21.07
CA GLN A 115 -26.98 12.76 -21.06
C GLN A 115 -26.44 13.00 -22.47
N GLU A 116 -26.42 14.27 -22.90
CA GLU A 116 -25.86 14.64 -24.20
C GLU A 116 -24.36 14.38 -24.24
N GLY A 117 -23.91 13.74 -25.33
CA GLY A 117 -22.50 13.42 -25.54
C GLY A 117 -21.99 12.16 -24.84
N TYR A 118 -22.92 11.32 -24.36
CA TYR A 118 -22.63 9.98 -23.85
C TYR A 118 -23.37 8.91 -24.66
N GLU A 119 -22.71 7.78 -24.88
CA GLU A 119 -23.30 6.59 -25.47
C GLU A 119 -24.12 5.82 -24.45
N LYS A 120 -25.09 5.04 -24.89
CA LYS A 120 -25.85 4.15 -24.00
C LYS A 120 -24.97 3.06 -23.45
N GLY A 121 -25.03 2.82 -22.14
CA GLY A 121 -24.32 1.73 -21.47
C GLY A 121 -24.82 0.34 -21.90
N ALA A 122 -23.98 -0.67 -21.65
CA ALA A 122 -24.25 -2.07 -22.02
C ALA A 122 -25.47 -2.65 -21.29
N TYR A 123 -25.77 -2.18 -20.07
CA TYR A 123 -26.97 -2.57 -19.34
C TYR A 123 -28.24 -2.05 -20.02
N VAL A 124 -28.18 -0.82 -20.55
CA VAL A 124 -29.32 -0.09 -21.11
C VAL A 124 -29.76 -0.67 -22.46
N SER A 125 -28.79 -1.00 -23.35
CA SER A 125 -29.08 -1.40 -24.73
C SER A 125 -28.20 -2.52 -25.24
N ALA A 126 -28.81 -3.46 -25.99
CA ALA A 126 -28.08 -4.49 -26.73
C ALA A 126 -27.16 -3.90 -27.82
N ASP A 127 -27.51 -2.72 -28.36
CA ASP A 127 -26.74 -2.02 -29.41
C ASP A 127 -25.66 -1.09 -28.82
N SER A 128 -25.39 -1.15 -27.51
CA SER A 128 -24.35 -0.37 -26.89
C SER A 128 -22.98 -0.66 -27.50
N PRO A 129 -22.15 0.35 -27.79
CA PRO A 129 -20.76 0.13 -28.23
C PRO A 129 -19.91 -0.60 -27.16
N TYR A 130 -20.36 -0.55 -25.90
CA TYR A 130 -19.70 -1.21 -24.79
C TYR A 130 -20.23 -2.62 -24.49
N ARG A 131 -21.09 -3.15 -25.36
CA ARG A 131 -21.76 -4.44 -25.15
C ARG A 131 -20.78 -5.59 -24.91
N SER A 132 -19.66 -5.62 -25.63
CA SER A 132 -18.62 -6.65 -25.53
C SER A 132 -17.73 -6.51 -24.30
N PHE A 133 -17.78 -5.37 -23.58
CA PHE A 133 -16.98 -5.12 -22.39
C PHE A 133 -17.42 -5.97 -21.19
N PHE A 134 -18.60 -6.58 -21.30
CA PHE A 134 -19.21 -7.36 -20.22
C PHE A 134 -19.77 -8.68 -20.75
N CYS A 135 -19.71 -9.72 -19.92
CA CYS A 135 -20.32 -11.01 -20.20
C CYS A 135 -21.77 -11.02 -19.71
N PHE A 136 -22.74 -11.17 -20.63
CA PHE A 136 -24.15 -11.27 -20.28
C PHE A 136 -24.64 -12.72 -20.52
N LYS A 137 -25.29 -13.31 -19.52
CA LYS A 137 -25.74 -14.71 -19.53
C LYS A 137 -27.01 -14.91 -20.35
N ASP A 138 -27.92 -13.93 -20.40
CA ASP A 138 -29.17 -13.97 -21.18
C ASP A 138 -29.26 -12.79 -22.13
N GLN A 139 -29.30 -13.07 -23.42
CA GLN A 139 -29.37 -12.08 -24.50
C GLN A 139 -30.76 -11.50 -24.76
N ASN A 140 -31.82 -12.03 -24.10
CA ASN A 140 -33.19 -11.64 -24.32
C ASN A 140 -33.74 -10.63 -23.30
N LEU A 141 -32.91 -10.20 -22.35
CA LEU A 141 -33.34 -9.34 -21.23
C LEU A 141 -33.22 -7.84 -21.48
N TRP A 142 -32.75 -7.41 -22.68
CA TRP A 142 -32.76 -5.99 -23.01
C TRP A 142 -34.16 -5.44 -23.29
N PRO A 143 -34.39 -4.18 -22.99
CA PRO A 143 -33.51 -3.20 -22.35
C PRO A 143 -33.33 -3.47 -20.84
N TYR A 144 -32.23 -2.95 -20.29
CA TYR A 144 -31.87 -3.06 -18.85
C TYR A 144 -31.53 -4.48 -18.42
N ASN A 145 -30.53 -5.07 -19.05
CA ASN A 145 -30.16 -6.45 -18.84
C ASN A 145 -29.30 -6.66 -17.58
N PRO A 146 -29.86 -7.32 -16.52
CA PRO A 146 -29.17 -7.53 -15.26
C PRO A 146 -28.31 -8.82 -15.24
N SER A 147 -28.23 -9.57 -16.36
CA SER A 147 -27.59 -10.89 -16.39
C SER A 147 -26.09 -10.84 -16.58
N TYR A 148 -25.44 -9.69 -16.40
CA TYR A 148 -24.00 -9.55 -16.51
C TYR A 148 -23.25 -10.24 -15.36
N GLU A 149 -21.98 -10.55 -15.62
CA GLU A 149 -21.10 -11.13 -14.62
C GLU A 149 -20.57 -10.04 -13.68
N GLY A 150 -20.67 -10.29 -12.36
CA GLY A 150 -20.06 -9.46 -11.32
C GLY A 150 -18.83 -10.15 -10.73
N TRP A 151 -17.79 -9.37 -10.39
CA TRP A 151 -16.62 -9.86 -9.69
C TRP A 151 -17.03 -10.38 -8.31
N TRP A 152 -16.63 -11.62 -7.99
CA TRP A 152 -17.08 -12.36 -6.81
C TRP A 152 -18.62 -12.36 -6.60
N THR A 153 -19.36 -12.35 -7.71
CA THR A 153 -20.85 -12.29 -7.73
C THR A 153 -21.45 -10.96 -7.26
N HIS A 154 -20.64 -9.92 -7.01
CA HIS A 154 -21.14 -8.59 -6.67
C HIS A 154 -21.66 -7.87 -7.92
N ASP A 155 -22.96 -7.63 -7.96
CA ASP A 155 -23.61 -6.95 -9.08
C ASP A 155 -23.28 -5.44 -9.15
N THR A 156 -22.77 -4.87 -8.08
CA THR A 156 -22.23 -3.50 -8.03
C THR A 156 -20.83 -3.36 -8.63
N LEU A 157 -20.14 -4.49 -8.88
CA LEU A 157 -18.80 -4.57 -9.44
C LEU A 157 -18.76 -5.43 -10.72
N PRO A 158 -19.30 -4.91 -11.86
CA PRO A 158 -19.28 -5.63 -13.13
C PRO A 158 -17.88 -6.06 -13.53
N LYS A 159 -17.69 -7.37 -13.78
CA LYS A 159 -16.44 -7.95 -14.26
C LYS A 159 -16.20 -7.55 -15.70
N LEU A 160 -14.98 -7.11 -16.04
CA LEU A 160 -14.59 -6.74 -17.38
C LEU A 160 -14.19 -7.95 -18.22
N ASN A 161 -14.73 -8.04 -19.44
CA ASN A 161 -14.61 -9.20 -20.33
C ASN A 161 -13.52 -9.04 -21.39
N TYR A 162 -12.28 -9.09 -20.95
CA TYR A 162 -11.11 -8.84 -21.80
C TYR A 162 -10.90 -9.86 -22.92
N GLU A 163 -11.15 -11.16 -22.64
CA GLU A 163 -10.85 -12.24 -23.61
C GLU A 163 -11.74 -12.20 -24.85
N GLU A 164 -12.95 -11.64 -24.73
CA GLU A 164 -13.90 -11.53 -25.82
C GLU A 164 -14.01 -10.11 -26.39
N SER A 165 -13.24 -9.13 -25.87
CA SER A 165 -13.29 -7.74 -26.31
C SER A 165 -11.90 -7.12 -26.53
N GLU A 166 -11.43 -7.15 -27.78
CA GLU A 166 -10.21 -6.43 -28.17
C GLU A 166 -10.32 -4.92 -27.95
N GLU A 167 -11.52 -4.36 -28.08
CA GLU A 167 -11.76 -2.93 -27.88
C GLU A 167 -11.61 -2.55 -26.41
N LEU A 168 -12.06 -3.39 -25.48
CA LEU A 168 -11.82 -3.20 -24.06
C LEU A 168 -10.31 -3.23 -23.75
N CYS A 169 -9.59 -4.21 -24.29
CA CYS A 169 -8.14 -4.31 -24.12
C CYS A 169 -7.45 -3.01 -24.56
N LYS A 170 -7.76 -2.51 -25.76
CA LYS A 170 -7.21 -1.26 -26.27
C LYS A 170 -7.57 -0.08 -25.40
N THR A 171 -8.82 0.01 -24.96
CA THR A 171 -9.31 1.10 -24.12
C THR A 171 -8.54 1.17 -22.80
N ILE A 172 -8.35 0.04 -22.11
CA ILE A 172 -7.60 0.02 -20.84
C ILE A 172 -6.10 0.27 -21.06
N LEU A 173 -5.50 -0.23 -22.15
CA LEU A 173 -4.12 0.09 -22.48
C LEU A 173 -3.93 1.59 -22.74
N GLU A 174 -4.87 2.25 -23.43
CA GLU A 174 -4.83 3.71 -23.63
C GLU A 174 -5.03 4.48 -22.31
N VAL A 175 -5.87 4.01 -21.38
CA VAL A 175 -5.97 4.55 -20.03
C VAL A 175 -4.62 4.45 -19.30
N GLY A 176 -4.00 3.26 -19.33
CA GLY A 176 -2.68 3.03 -18.74
C GLY A 176 -1.62 3.97 -19.27
N LYS A 177 -1.61 4.20 -20.59
CA LYS A 177 -0.69 5.12 -21.26
C LYS A 177 -0.98 6.59 -20.98
N LYS A 178 -2.26 6.99 -21.02
CA LYS A 178 -2.72 8.37 -20.87
C LYS A 178 -2.14 9.03 -19.62
N TRP A 179 -2.31 8.41 -18.47
CA TRP A 179 -1.97 9.01 -17.19
C TRP A 179 -0.46 9.11 -16.93
N VAL A 180 0.34 8.22 -17.54
CA VAL A 180 1.81 8.30 -17.46
C VAL A 180 2.44 9.20 -18.53
N SER A 181 1.62 9.70 -19.47
CA SER A 181 2.03 10.59 -20.56
C SER A 181 1.75 12.06 -20.22
N PRO A 182 2.38 13.03 -20.93
CA PRO A 182 1.95 14.42 -20.89
C PRO A 182 0.45 14.55 -21.23
N PRO A 183 -0.30 15.43 -20.55
CA PRO A 183 0.19 16.42 -19.58
C PRO A 183 0.26 15.91 -18.13
N TYR A 184 -0.19 14.69 -17.82
CA TYR A 184 -0.32 14.20 -16.45
C TYR A 184 1.01 13.74 -15.85
N ASN A 185 1.83 12.98 -16.63
CA ASN A 185 3.18 12.53 -16.25
C ASN A 185 3.25 11.79 -14.90
N VAL A 186 2.27 10.95 -14.57
CA VAL A 186 2.30 10.13 -13.38
C VAL A 186 3.46 9.11 -13.47
N ASP A 187 4.07 8.77 -12.35
CA ASP A 187 5.30 7.96 -12.30
C ASP A 187 5.06 6.45 -12.22
N GLY A 188 3.82 6.00 -12.22
CA GLY A 188 3.52 4.58 -12.22
C GLY A 188 2.10 4.21 -11.83
N TRP A 189 1.88 2.89 -11.81
CA TRP A 189 0.62 2.26 -11.48
C TRP A 189 0.76 1.25 -10.33
N ARG A 190 -0.14 1.30 -9.38
CA ARG A 190 -0.50 0.16 -8.53
C ARG A 190 -1.71 -0.51 -9.17
N LEU A 191 -1.67 -1.80 -9.35
CA LEU A 191 -2.70 -2.58 -10.02
C LEU A 191 -3.54 -3.33 -8.98
N ASP A 192 -4.79 -2.96 -8.88
CA ASP A 192 -5.77 -3.57 -7.99
C ASP A 192 -6.10 -5.00 -8.43
N VAL A 193 -6.07 -5.95 -7.49
CA VAL A 193 -6.33 -7.38 -7.71
C VAL A 193 -5.79 -7.91 -9.04
N ALA A 194 -4.53 -7.58 -9.33
CA ALA A 194 -3.93 -7.73 -10.64
C ALA A 194 -3.97 -9.17 -11.19
N ALA A 195 -3.88 -10.17 -10.32
CA ALA A 195 -3.94 -11.58 -10.72
C ALA A 195 -5.35 -12.04 -11.16
N ASP A 196 -6.40 -11.31 -10.77
CA ASP A 196 -7.79 -11.64 -11.10
C ASP A 196 -8.22 -11.10 -12.49
N LEU A 197 -7.41 -10.22 -13.12
CA LEU A 197 -7.77 -9.65 -14.42
C LEU A 197 -7.89 -10.73 -15.51
N GLY A 198 -8.99 -10.66 -16.27
CA GLY A 198 -9.35 -11.67 -17.25
C GLY A 198 -10.03 -12.88 -16.63
N HIS A 199 -10.16 -13.98 -17.40
CA HIS A 199 -10.80 -15.23 -16.97
C HIS A 199 -9.83 -16.42 -17.00
N SER A 200 -8.61 -16.23 -17.55
CA SER A 200 -7.56 -17.24 -17.57
C SER A 200 -6.19 -16.66 -17.21
N ASN A 201 -5.34 -17.49 -16.58
CA ASN A 201 -3.97 -17.09 -16.26
C ASN A 201 -3.16 -16.75 -17.50
N GLU A 202 -3.36 -17.50 -18.61
CA GLU A 202 -2.66 -17.26 -19.87
C GLU A 202 -2.99 -15.86 -20.41
N PHE A 203 -4.27 -15.48 -20.37
CA PHE A 203 -4.68 -14.14 -20.80
C PHE A 203 -4.10 -13.08 -19.87
N ASN A 204 -4.19 -13.29 -18.55
CA ASN A 204 -3.68 -12.37 -17.51
C ASN A 204 -2.21 -12.00 -17.79
N HIS A 205 -1.34 -13.01 -17.92
CA HIS A 205 0.07 -12.80 -18.22
C HIS A 205 0.29 -12.06 -19.56
N ARG A 206 -0.45 -12.43 -20.62
CA ARG A 206 -0.35 -11.75 -21.91
C ARG A 206 -0.75 -10.27 -21.81
N PHE A 207 -1.82 -9.98 -21.10
CA PHE A 207 -2.31 -8.61 -20.93
C PHE A 207 -1.30 -7.74 -20.16
N TRP A 208 -0.75 -8.24 -19.05
CA TRP A 208 0.21 -7.47 -18.25
C TRP A 208 1.53 -7.22 -19.00
N LYS A 209 1.96 -8.12 -19.87
CA LYS A 209 3.10 -7.87 -20.76
C LYS A 209 2.82 -6.73 -21.74
N GLU A 210 1.65 -6.72 -22.35
CA GLU A 210 1.28 -5.62 -23.25
C GLU A 210 1.07 -4.30 -22.50
N PHE A 211 0.43 -4.34 -21.32
CA PHE A 211 0.28 -3.18 -20.46
C PHE A 211 1.63 -2.57 -20.07
N ARG A 212 2.58 -3.41 -19.62
CA ARG A 212 3.94 -2.96 -19.34
C ARG A 212 4.59 -2.30 -20.55
N LYS A 213 4.50 -2.92 -21.69
CA LYS A 213 5.08 -2.40 -22.92
C LYS A 213 4.54 -1.00 -23.25
N VAL A 214 3.22 -0.84 -23.27
CA VAL A 214 2.56 0.43 -23.59
C VAL A 214 2.91 1.53 -22.56
N VAL A 215 2.89 1.20 -21.27
CA VAL A 215 3.24 2.13 -20.18
C VAL A 215 4.72 2.55 -20.29
N ARG A 216 5.64 1.60 -20.52
CA ARG A 216 7.08 1.87 -20.60
C ARG A 216 7.49 2.58 -21.88
N GLU A 217 6.77 2.38 -22.99
CA GLU A 217 6.95 3.18 -24.21
C GLU A 217 6.57 4.66 -23.98
N ALA A 218 5.55 4.91 -23.16
CA ALA A 218 5.09 6.26 -22.83
C ALA A 218 5.96 6.93 -21.76
N ASN A 219 6.33 6.20 -20.72
CA ASN A 219 7.20 6.64 -19.63
C ASN A 219 8.16 5.51 -19.23
N PRO A 220 9.41 5.51 -19.70
CA PRO A 220 10.39 4.45 -19.40
C PRO A 220 10.69 4.24 -17.91
N GLU A 221 10.48 5.27 -17.08
CA GLU A 221 10.72 5.23 -15.63
C GLU A 221 9.48 4.83 -14.81
N ALA A 222 8.32 4.66 -15.46
CA ALA A 222 7.09 4.34 -14.75
C ALA A 222 7.18 2.98 -14.03
N VAL A 223 6.83 2.95 -12.76
CA VAL A 223 6.78 1.73 -11.95
C VAL A 223 5.43 1.02 -12.14
N ILE A 224 5.45 -0.30 -12.23
CA ILE A 224 4.25 -1.14 -12.23
C ILE A 224 4.29 -2.04 -11.01
N LEU A 225 3.47 -1.70 -10.03
CA LEU A 225 3.33 -2.36 -8.74
C LEU A 225 2.00 -3.09 -8.69
N ALA A 226 1.98 -4.35 -8.29
CA ALA A 226 0.73 -5.11 -8.21
C ALA A 226 0.29 -5.40 -6.78
N GLU A 227 -1.01 -5.35 -6.54
CA GLU A 227 -1.60 -6.03 -5.41
C GLU A 227 -1.71 -7.52 -5.73
N HIS A 228 -1.09 -8.34 -4.90
CA HIS A 228 -1.14 -9.79 -5.02
C HIS A 228 -0.90 -10.46 -3.67
N TYR A 229 -1.71 -11.46 -3.37
CA TYR A 229 -1.54 -12.38 -2.24
C TYR A 229 -0.94 -13.69 -2.74
N GLY A 230 0.00 -14.25 -1.99
CA GLY A 230 0.66 -15.50 -2.33
C GLY A 230 1.95 -15.30 -3.16
N ASN A 231 2.28 -16.27 -4.00
CA ASN A 231 3.56 -16.27 -4.75
C ASN A 231 3.46 -15.47 -6.05
N PRO A 232 4.13 -14.31 -6.19
CA PRO A 232 4.11 -13.47 -7.38
C PRO A 232 5.17 -13.85 -8.43
N GLU A 233 5.96 -14.90 -8.22
CA GLU A 233 7.16 -15.21 -9.00
C GLU A 233 6.92 -15.21 -10.51
N SER A 234 5.78 -15.76 -10.98
CA SER A 234 5.46 -15.86 -12.41
C SER A 234 5.25 -14.51 -13.10
N TRP A 235 4.86 -13.46 -12.38
CA TRP A 235 4.66 -12.10 -12.90
C TRP A 235 5.90 -11.20 -12.74
N LEU A 236 6.90 -11.64 -11.97
CA LEU A 236 8.10 -10.85 -11.68
C LEU A 236 9.30 -11.26 -12.56
N LEU A 237 9.07 -11.79 -13.75
CA LEU A 237 10.13 -12.22 -14.66
C LEU A 237 10.78 -11.05 -15.45
N GLY A 238 10.31 -9.81 -15.20
CA GLY A 238 10.87 -8.58 -15.79
C GLY A 238 10.09 -8.04 -16.99
N ASP A 239 9.03 -8.72 -17.42
CA ASP A 239 8.19 -8.35 -18.57
C ASP A 239 6.74 -8.02 -18.20
N GLU A 240 6.37 -8.09 -16.90
CA GLU A 240 5.03 -7.77 -16.39
C GLU A 240 5.13 -6.74 -15.25
N TRP A 241 5.04 -7.16 -13.98
CA TRP A 241 5.15 -6.26 -12.84
C TRP A 241 6.60 -6.04 -12.43
N ASP A 242 6.91 -4.87 -11.88
CA ASP A 242 8.22 -4.59 -11.29
C ASP A 242 8.32 -5.14 -9.87
N THR A 243 7.22 -5.05 -9.11
CA THR A 243 7.16 -5.45 -7.70
C THR A 243 5.71 -5.59 -7.22
N VAL A 244 5.53 -5.87 -5.92
CA VAL A 244 4.22 -6.09 -5.28
C VAL A 244 4.07 -5.34 -3.96
N MET A 245 2.84 -5.19 -3.50
CA MET A 245 2.53 -4.91 -2.09
C MET A 245 3.01 -6.11 -1.26
N ASN A 246 3.87 -5.87 -0.26
CA ASN A 246 4.64 -6.93 0.40
C ASN A 246 3.87 -7.52 1.59
N TYR A 247 2.76 -8.19 1.31
CA TYR A 247 1.91 -8.79 2.35
C TYR A 247 2.62 -9.97 3.03
N ASP A 248 2.98 -11.00 2.25
CA ASP A 248 3.48 -12.26 2.78
C ASP A 248 4.92 -12.19 3.28
N ALA A 249 5.79 -11.40 2.60
CA ALA A 249 7.20 -11.28 2.97
C ALA A 249 7.48 -10.07 3.89
N PHE A 250 6.44 -9.39 4.42
CA PHE A 250 6.63 -8.29 5.37
C PHE A 250 5.42 -8.09 6.29
N MET A 251 4.27 -7.62 5.78
CA MET A 251 3.17 -7.13 6.62
C MET A 251 2.66 -8.18 7.59
N GLU A 252 2.33 -9.37 7.09
CA GLU A 252 1.74 -10.42 7.90
C GLU A 252 2.72 -10.97 8.95
N PRO A 253 3.96 -11.37 8.60
CA PRO A 253 4.93 -11.84 9.59
C PRO A 253 5.26 -10.79 10.66
N VAL A 254 5.45 -9.53 10.30
CA VAL A 254 5.70 -8.45 11.27
C VAL A 254 4.50 -8.28 12.20
N THR A 255 3.28 -8.32 11.64
CA THR A 255 2.05 -8.17 12.41
C THR A 255 1.90 -9.22 13.49
N TRP A 256 1.87 -10.51 13.11
CA TRP A 256 1.63 -11.55 14.10
C TRP A 256 2.84 -11.79 15.02
N PHE A 257 4.06 -11.55 14.57
CA PHE A 257 5.24 -11.67 15.42
C PHE A 257 5.22 -10.66 16.57
N LEU A 258 4.93 -9.38 16.26
CA LEU A 258 4.96 -8.31 17.27
C LEU A 258 3.68 -8.23 18.09
N THR A 259 2.54 -8.61 17.53
CA THR A 259 1.24 -8.36 18.17
C THR A 259 0.40 -9.62 18.40
N GLY A 260 0.73 -10.75 17.80
CA GLY A 260 -0.12 -11.93 17.79
C GLY A 260 -1.39 -11.78 16.97
N MET A 261 -1.65 -10.59 16.44
CA MET A 261 -2.88 -10.34 15.68
C MET A 261 -2.72 -10.72 14.21
N GLU A 262 -3.81 -11.16 13.61
CA GLU A 262 -3.97 -11.23 12.18
C GLU A 262 -4.21 -9.81 11.61
N LYS A 263 -3.89 -9.57 10.34
CA LYS A 263 -3.90 -8.24 9.69
C LYS A 263 -5.23 -7.47 9.73
N HIS A 264 -6.36 -8.17 9.81
CA HIS A 264 -7.69 -7.54 9.95
C HIS A 264 -8.15 -7.37 11.41
N SER A 265 -7.39 -7.88 12.38
CA SER A 265 -7.80 -8.02 13.79
C SER A 265 -8.97 -8.96 14.00
N ASP A 266 -9.13 -9.96 13.13
CA ASP A 266 -10.19 -10.97 13.22
C ASP A 266 -9.79 -12.17 14.08
N GLU A 267 -8.48 -12.42 14.23
CA GLU A 267 -7.93 -13.55 14.96
C GLU A 267 -6.69 -13.14 15.78
N TYR A 268 -6.54 -13.76 16.97
CA TYR A 268 -5.32 -13.70 17.75
C TYR A 268 -4.58 -15.05 17.64
N ARG A 269 -3.34 -15.01 17.16
CA ARG A 269 -2.48 -16.16 16.86
C ARG A 269 -1.43 -16.32 17.97
N GLU A 270 -1.85 -16.93 19.09
CA GLU A 270 -0.94 -17.20 20.22
C GLU A 270 0.28 -18.04 19.82
N ASP A 271 0.11 -18.94 18.86
CA ASP A 271 1.18 -19.81 18.32
C ASP A 271 2.24 -19.07 17.54
N LEU A 272 1.92 -17.88 17.00
CA LEU A 272 2.83 -17.03 16.22
C LEU A 272 3.34 -15.83 17.00
N TYR A 273 2.66 -15.42 18.06
CA TYR A 273 3.06 -14.27 18.86
C TYR A 273 4.45 -14.48 19.48
N GLY A 274 5.40 -13.62 19.13
CA GLY A 274 6.76 -13.68 19.59
C GLY A 274 7.58 -14.89 19.11
N ASN A 275 7.02 -15.70 18.20
CA ASN A 275 7.67 -16.87 17.65
C ASN A 275 8.68 -16.48 16.56
N SER A 276 9.91 -16.20 16.97
CA SER A 276 10.97 -15.75 16.07
C SER A 276 11.39 -16.78 15.03
N GLU A 277 11.29 -18.08 15.35
CA GLU A 277 11.60 -19.15 14.38
C GLU A 277 10.55 -19.19 13.26
N ALA A 278 9.26 -19.07 13.60
CA ALA A 278 8.18 -18.96 12.63
C ALA A 278 8.34 -17.71 11.77
N PHE A 279 8.69 -16.56 12.39
CA PHE A 279 8.96 -15.31 11.69
C PHE A 279 10.08 -15.45 10.66
N ILE A 280 11.25 -15.96 11.08
CA ILE A 280 12.40 -16.18 10.20
C ILE A 280 12.07 -17.16 9.07
N GLY A 281 11.31 -18.22 9.39
CA GLY A 281 10.86 -19.20 8.41
C GLY A 281 9.95 -18.58 7.35
N ALA A 282 8.94 -17.83 7.75
CA ALA A 282 8.02 -17.14 6.86
C ALA A 282 8.74 -16.11 5.98
N MET A 283 9.57 -15.24 6.58
CA MET A 283 10.35 -14.24 5.82
C MET A 283 11.25 -14.89 4.78
N LYS A 284 12.02 -15.91 5.14
CA LYS A 284 12.88 -16.63 4.19
C LYS A 284 12.07 -17.33 3.09
N HIS A 285 10.92 -17.89 3.42
CA HIS A 285 10.07 -18.58 2.46
C HIS A 285 9.51 -17.61 1.41
N HIS A 286 8.93 -16.51 1.85
CA HIS A 286 8.24 -15.57 0.94
C HIS A 286 9.22 -14.66 0.19
N MET A 287 10.30 -14.19 0.84
CA MET A 287 11.30 -13.34 0.17
C MET A 287 12.00 -14.05 -1.00
N ARG A 288 12.17 -15.37 -0.98
CA ARG A 288 12.82 -16.09 -2.08
C ARG A 288 12.03 -16.12 -3.38
N SER A 289 10.72 -15.84 -3.35
CA SER A 289 9.88 -15.73 -4.52
C SER A 289 10.00 -14.36 -5.23
N LEU A 290 10.75 -13.44 -4.61
CA LEU A 290 11.02 -12.11 -5.10
C LEU A 290 12.49 -12.04 -5.56
N HIS A 291 12.75 -11.76 -6.83
CA HIS A 291 14.11 -11.43 -7.23
C HIS A 291 14.55 -10.10 -6.59
N MET A 292 15.87 -9.84 -6.52
CA MET A 292 16.42 -8.72 -5.75
C MET A 292 15.80 -7.36 -6.11
N GLY A 293 15.56 -7.08 -7.41
CA GLY A 293 14.96 -5.83 -7.84
C GLY A 293 13.51 -5.68 -7.35
N ALA A 294 12.71 -6.74 -7.45
CA ALA A 294 11.35 -6.75 -6.95
C ALA A 294 11.30 -6.65 -5.42
N LEU A 295 12.19 -7.36 -4.72
CA LEU A 295 12.27 -7.32 -3.26
C LEU A 295 12.58 -5.90 -2.74
N TYR A 296 13.58 -5.22 -3.33
CA TYR A 296 13.94 -3.87 -2.89
C TYR A 296 12.90 -2.79 -3.25
N GLY A 297 12.05 -3.07 -4.25
CA GLY A 297 10.92 -2.22 -4.59
C GLY A 297 9.60 -2.58 -3.89
N ALA A 298 9.54 -3.73 -3.21
CA ALA A 298 8.30 -4.22 -2.59
C ALA A 298 7.81 -3.29 -1.47
N MET A 299 6.51 -2.98 -1.46
CA MET A 299 5.93 -2.05 -0.50
C MET A 299 5.83 -2.68 0.89
N ASN A 300 6.72 -2.29 1.79
CA ASN A 300 6.71 -2.71 3.18
C ASN A 300 5.73 -1.85 3.98
N GLU A 301 4.50 -2.29 4.09
CA GLU A 301 3.42 -1.62 4.83
C GLU A 301 3.22 -2.22 6.21
N LEU A 302 2.89 -1.39 7.20
CA LEU A 302 2.37 -1.85 8.49
C LEU A 302 0.84 -1.82 8.51
N SER A 303 0.25 -0.83 7.86
CA SER A 303 -1.19 -0.65 7.66
C SER A 303 -1.47 -0.26 6.22
N ASN A 304 -2.71 -0.49 5.75
CA ASN A 304 -3.22 0.06 4.50
C ASN A 304 -4.74 0.27 4.58
N HIS A 305 -5.36 0.59 3.44
CA HIS A 305 -6.78 0.92 3.36
C HIS A 305 -7.74 -0.26 3.56
N ASP A 306 -7.26 -1.52 3.55
CA ASP A 306 -8.08 -2.73 3.75
C ASP A 306 -7.92 -3.31 5.16
N HIS A 307 -6.74 -3.20 5.74
CA HIS A 307 -6.37 -3.86 6.98
C HIS A 307 -6.56 -2.95 8.20
N SER A 308 -6.64 -3.53 9.38
CA SER A 308 -6.64 -2.74 10.62
C SER A 308 -5.33 -1.95 10.76
N ARG A 309 -5.36 -0.83 11.46
CA ARG A 309 -4.15 -0.05 11.77
C ARG A 309 -3.20 -0.86 12.64
N PHE A 310 -1.90 -0.82 12.35
CA PHE A 310 -0.91 -1.56 13.13
C PHE A 310 -0.95 -1.16 14.60
N LEU A 311 -1.07 0.13 14.90
CA LEU A 311 -1.18 0.63 16.26
C LEU A 311 -2.40 0.03 17.01
N THR A 312 -3.52 -0.19 16.32
CA THR A 312 -4.68 -0.90 16.89
C THR A 312 -4.34 -2.35 17.23
N ARG A 313 -3.61 -3.06 16.37
CA ARG A 313 -3.23 -4.47 16.61
C ARG A 313 -2.36 -4.64 17.86
N THR A 314 -1.63 -3.58 18.29
CA THR A 314 -0.83 -3.61 19.53
C THR A 314 -1.64 -3.76 20.82
N ASN A 315 -2.96 -3.61 20.76
CA ASN A 315 -3.85 -3.84 21.89
C ASN A 315 -4.29 -5.31 22.07
N HIS A 316 -3.86 -6.19 21.17
CA HIS A 316 -4.15 -7.64 21.15
C HIS A 316 -5.65 -7.98 21.16
N ARG A 317 -6.50 -7.07 20.68
CA ARG A 317 -7.95 -7.22 20.73
C ARG A 317 -8.52 -7.61 19.36
N VAL A 318 -9.17 -8.75 19.31
CA VAL A 318 -10.02 -9.14 18.18
C VAL A 318 -11.23 -8.21 18.12
N GLY A 319 -11.52 -7.62 16.95
CA GLY A 319 -12.65 -6.69 16.83
C GLY A 319 -12.86 -6.15 15.43
N ARG A 320 -14.10 -5.73 15.19
CA ARG A 320 -14.54 -4.95 14.05
C ARG A 320 -15.39 -3.78 14.50
N LEU A 321 -15.46 -2.70 13.73
CA LEU A 321 -16.28 -1.52 14.04
C LEU A 321 -17.73 -1.91 14.40
N SER A 322 -18.31 -2.86 13.66
CA SER A 322 -19.73 -3.24 13.75
C SER A 322 -20.15 -3.84 15.11
N TYR A 323 -19.21 -4.47 15.82
CA TYR A 323 -19.55 -5.11 17.12
C TYR A 323 -18.64 -4.67 18.29
N ALA A 324 -17.43 -4.22 18.03
CA ALA A 324 -16.52 -3.76 19.09
C ALA A 324 -16.62 -2.24 19.33
N GLY A 325 -17.06 -1.49 18.32
CA GLY A 325 -17.14 -0.02 18.35
C GLY A 325 -15.78 0.66 18.09
N ALA A 326 -15.82 1.90 17.63
CA ALA A 326 -14.64 2.65 17.21
C ALA A 326 -13.64 2.93 18.34
N GLU A 327 -14.12 3.11 19.58
CA GLU A 327 -13.28 3.39 20.74
C GLU A 327 -12.38 2.21 21.12
N ALA A 328 -12.86 0.99 20.87
CA ALA A 328 -12.12 -0.23 21.15
C ALA A 328 -10.81 -0.36 20.34
N ALA A 329 -10.76 0.24 19.14
CA ALA A 329 -9.57 0.27 18.31
C ALA A 329 -8.40 1.07 18.93
N SER A 330 -8.71 2.05 19.77
CA SER A 330 -7.72 2.94 20.41
C SER A 330 -7.46 2.57 21.89
N ALA A 331 -8.19 1.62 22.44
CA ALA A 331 -8.05 1.25 23.83
C ALA A 331 -6.84 0.34 24.06
N ASN A 332 -6.03 0.64 25.09
CA ASN A 332 -4.86 -0.19 25.51
C ASN A 332 -3.82 -0.43 24.40
N ILE A 333 -3.66 0.52 23.47
CA ILE A 333 -2.60 0.46 22.45
C ILE A 333 -1.22 0.57 23.10
N ASN A 334 -0.21 0.00 22.44
CA ASN A 334 1.19 0.09 22.88
C ASN A 334 2.06 0.80 21.83
N PRO A 335 2.34 2.12 22.01
CA PRO A 335 3.19 2.86 21.07
C PRO A 335 4.63 2.35 20.97
N ALA A 336 5.15 1.65 22.00
CA ALA A 336 6.49 1.08 21.94
C ALA A 336 6.58 -0.04 20.90
N ILE A 337 5.55 -0.92 20.83
CA ILE A 337 5.46 -1.97 19.79
C ILE A 337 5.32 -1.32 18.39
N MET A 338 4.60 -0.19 18.28
CA MET A 338 4.56 0.55 17.01
C MET A 338 5.96 1.06 16.61
N ARG A 339 6.74 1.59 17.55
CA ARG A 339 8.12 2.01 17.28
C ARG A 339 9.03 0.84 16.85
N GLU A 340 8.88 -0.33 17.47
CA GLU A 340 9.57 -1.56 17.02
C GLU A 340 9.24 -1.89 15.55
N ALA A 341 7.96 -1.86 15.21
CA ALA A 341 7.49 -2.14 13.84
C ALA A 341 8.03 -1.12 12.83
N VAL A 342 8.05 0.17 13.17
CA VAL A 342 8.58 1.25 12.33
C VAL A 342 10.09 1.07 12.11
N VAL A 343 10.87 0.66 13.12
CA VAL A 343 12.29 0.35 12.92
C VAL A 343 12.46 -0.82 11.96
N ILE A 344 11.69 -1.89 12.11
CA ILE A 344 11.73 -3.01 11.16
C ILE A 344 11.36 -2.50 9.76
N GLN A 345 10.27 -1.73 9.60
CA GLN A 345 9.84 -1.19 8.32
C GLN A 345 10.94 -0.39 7.62
N MET A 346 11.63 0.47 8.35
CA MET A 346 12.65 1.37 7.80
C MET A 346 14.02 0.71 7.60
N THR A 347 14.24 -0.49 8.13
CA THR A 347 15.53 -1.18 8.04
C THR A 347 15.49 -2.52 7.30
N TRP A 348 14.29 -3.08 7.05
CA TRP A 348 14.09 -4.32 6.28
C TRP A 348 14.27 -4.10 4.77
N PRO A 349 14.71 -5.13 3.99
CA PRO A 349 14.73 -5.04 2.53
C PRO A 349 13.33 -4.74 1.95
N GLY A 350 13.21 -3.70 1.14
CA GLY A 350 11.96 -3.24 0.53
C GLY A 350 11.84 -1.73 0.54
N ALA A 351 10.73 -1.22 0.03
CA ALA A 351 10.36 0.18 0.04
C ALA A 351 9.46 0.48 1.26
N PRO A 352 9.96 1.15 2.31
CA PRO A 352 9.14 1.52 3.45
C PRO A 352 7.94 2.35 3.01
N THR A 353 6.73 1.92 3.34
CA THR A 353 5.49 2.56 2.90
C THR A 353 4.61 2.88 4.09
N VAL A 354 4.46 4.17 4.38
CA VAL A 354 3.66 4.67 5.49
C VAL A 354 2.23 4.91 5.02
N TYR A 355 1.27 4.24 5.62
CA TYR A 355 -0.14 4.55 5.41
C TYR A 355 -0.48 5.83 6.19
N TYR A 356 -1.12 6.82 5.52
CA TYR A 356 -1.41 8.10 6.14
C TYR A 356 -2.03 7.96 7.54
N GLY A 357 -1.51 8.72 8.49
CA GLY A 357 -2.01 8.70 9.87
C GLY A 357 -1.32 7.70 10.78
N ASP A 358 -0.61 6.69 10.29
CA ASP A 358 0.22 5.82 11.14
C ASP A 358 1.28 6.65 11.87
N GLU A 359 1.88 7.62 11.17
CA GLU A 359 2.83 8.58 11.74
C GLU A 359 2.19 9.56 12.73
N ALA A 360 0.87 9.71 12.70
CA ALA A 360 0.11 10.60 13.58
C ALA A 360 -0.65 9.87 14.70
N GLY A 361 -0.42 8.55 14.86
CA GLY A 361 -1.04 7.73 15.90
C GLY A 361 -2.50 7.36 15.64
N VAL A 362 -2.94 7.35 14.38
CA VAL A 362 -4.31 6.97 14.03
C VAL A 362 -4.54 5.48 14.25
N CYS A 363 -5.63 5.17 14.95
CA CYS A 363 -6.13 3.82 15.19
C CYS A 363 -7.36 3.54 14.31
N GLY A 364 -7.67 2.27 14.10
CA GLY A 364 -8.88 1.81 13.40
C GLY A 364 -8.84 0.30 13.18
N PHE A 365 -9.98 -0.36 13.35
CA PHE A 365 -10.16 -1.73 12.86
C PHE A 365 -10.13 -1.75 11.33
N THR A 366 -10.22 -2.91 10.72
CA THR A 366 -10.25 -3.05 9.27
C THR A 366 -11.32 -2.17 8.60
N ASP A 367 -11.25 -2.01 7.30
CA ASP A 367 -12.19 -1.22 6.51
C ASP A 367 -13.66 -1.35 7.01
N PRO A 368 -14.40 -0.25 7.20
CA PRO A 368 -14.05 1.16 6.88
C PRO A 368 -13.38 1.94 8.02
N ASP A 369 -13.17 1.37 9.20
CA ASP A 369 -12.71 2.09 10.39
C ASP A 369 -11.24 2.54 10.31
N ASN A 370 -10.41 1.82 9.57
CA ASN A 370 -9.00 2.19 9.29
C ASN A 370 -8.85 3.48 8.46
N ARG A 371 -9.92 3.91 7.76
CA ARG A 371 -9.97 5.09 6.87
C ARG A 371 -10.45 6.35 7.60
N ARG A 372 -10.16 6.47 8.90
CA ARG A 372 -10.46 7.68 9.68
C ARG A 372 -9.72 8.89 9.10
N THR A 373 -10.29 10.07 9.26
CA THR A 373 -9.67 11.32 8.80
C THR A 373 -8.35 11.57 9.52
N TYR A 374 -7.41 12.23 8.81
CA TYR A 374 -6.15 12.66 9.42
C TYR A 374 -6.42 13.64 10.58
N PRO A 375 -5.78 13.48 11.74
CA PRO A 375 -6.08 14.25 12.94
C PRO A 375 -5.39 15.62 12.96
N TRP A 376 -5.66 16.48 11.97
CA TRP A 376 -5.02 17.79 11.83
C TRP A 376 -5.06 18.61 13.13
N GLY A 377 -3.87 19.01 13.61
CA GLY A 377 -3.69 19.75 14.85
C GLY A 377 -3.89 18.94 16.13
N LYS A 378 -4.00 17.60 16.01
CA LYS A 378 -4.13 16.65 17.12
C LYS A 378 -3.28 15.39 16.89
N GLU A 379 -2.25 15.52 16.07
CA GLU A 379 -1.30 14.46 15.76
C GLU A 379 -0.57 14.01 17.03
N ASP A 380 -0.25 12.73 17.14
CA ASP A 380 0.76 12.26 18.09
C ASP A 380 2.13 12.75 17.63
N LEU A 381 2.60 13.82 18.27
CA LEU A 381 3.84 14.51 17.88
C LEU A 381 5.09 13.67 18.14
N GLU A 382 5.08 12.78 19.14
CA GLU A 382 6.19 11.88 19.43
C GLU A 382 6.29 10.82 18.31
N MET A 383 5.17 10.21 17.94
CA MET A 383 5.13 9.23 16.85
C MET A 383 5.49 9.87 15.50
N LEU A 384 5.04 11.09 15.26
CA LEU A 384 5.36 11.84 14.04
C LEU A 384 6.87 12.15 13.95
N ASP A 385 7.48 12.59 15.05
CA ASP A 385 8.93 12.86 15.09
C ASP A 385 9.72 11.55 14.93
N PHE A 386 9.28 10.47 15.58
CA PHE A 386 9.91 9.15 15.45
C PHE A 386 9.92 8.67 13.99
N HIS A 387 8.79 8.75 13.28
CA HIS A 387 8.75 8.41 11.85
C HIS A 387 9.71 9.26 11.02
N LYS A 388 9.75 10.59 11.26
CA LYS A 388 10.72 11.48 10.59
C LYS A 388 12.16 11.04 10.81
N ARG A 389 12.53 10.70 12.06
CA ARG A 389 13.86 10.24 12.40
C ARG A 389 14.21 8.94 11.69
N MET A 390 13.29 7.97 11.72
CA MET A 390 13.53 6.70 11.06
C MET A 390 13.60 6.80 9.53
N ILE A 391 12.80 7.67 8.91
CA ILE A 391 12.91 8.00 7.47
C ILE A 391 14.28 8.65 7.18
N CYS A 392 14.72 9.59 8.02
CA CYS A 392 16.05 10.20 7.88
C CYS A 392 17.16 9.14 7.98
N ILE A 393 17.07 8.21 8.93
CA ILE A 393 18.04 7.11 9.08
C ILE A 393 18.02 6.23 7.82
N HIS A 394 16.85 5.81 7.33
CA HIS A 394 16.74 5.02 6.10
C HIS A 394 17.46 5.70 4.91
N LYS A 395 17.27 7.00 4.74
CA LYS A 395 17.86 7.79 3.65
C LYS A 395 19.35 8.08 3.85
N ALA A 396 19.79 8.25 5.10
CA ALA A 396 21.19 8.52 5.43
C ALA A 396 22.11 7.31 5.23
N TYR A 397 21.56 6.10 5.29
CA TYR A 397 22.33 4.87 5.15
C TYR A 397 21.89 4.07 3.89
N PRO A 398 22.48 4.31 2.71
CA PRO A 398 22.15 3.59 1.48
C PRO A 398 22.26 2.06 1.58
N LEU A 399 22.97 1.57 2.59
CA LEU A 399 23.03 0.16 2.96
C LEU A 399 21.64 -0.43 3.20
N LEU A 400 20.70 0.35 3.76
CA LEU A 400 19.33 -0.10 4.05
C LEU A 400 18.52 -0.36 2.79
N SER A 401 18.80 0.36 1.70
CA SER A 401 18.08 0.17 0.43
C SER A 401 18.66 -0.93 -0.47
N LYS A 402 19.88 -1.44 -0.21
CA LYS A 402 20.54 -2.41 -1.12
C LYS A 402 21.47 -3.42 -0.45
N GLY A 403 21.67 -3.34 0.86
CA GLY A 403 22.55 -4.26 1.60
C GLY A 403 21.93 -5.64 1.77
N SER A 404 22.79 -6.64 1.95
CA SER A 404 22.39 -8.01 2.28
C SER A 404 21.69 -8.07 3.64
N LEU A 405 20.98 -9.16 3.89
CA LEU A 405 20.27 -9.45 5.15
C LEU A 405 20.77 -10.76 5.74
N GLU A 406 21.05 -10.78 7.05
CA GLU A 406 21.36 -12.01 7.79
C GLU A 406 20.76 -11.96 9.20
N PHE A 407 20.19 -13.08 9.67
CA PHE A 407 19.71 -13.20 11.04
C PHE A 407 20.87 -13.53 12.00
N LEU A 408 20.94 -12.75 13.08
CA LEU A 408 22.09 -12.77 13.99
C LEU A 408 21.80 -13.40 15.35
N TRP A 409 20.56 -13.27 15.81
CA TRP A 409 20.06 -13.84 17.05
C TRP A 409 18.55 -13.92 17.02
N ASN A 410 17.98 -14.92 17.66
CA ASN A 410 16.53 -15.04 17.84
C ASN A 410 16.21 -15.78 19.13
N ASP A 411 15.11 -15.43 19.75
CA ASP A 411 14.52 -16.03 20.94
C ASP A 411 13.02 -15.68 20.98
N TYR A 412 12.27 -16.19 21.94
CA TYR A 412 10.87 -15.82 22.14
C TYR A 412 10.74 -14.29 22.34
N GLN A 413 9.90 -13.66 21.52
CA GLN A 413 9.71 -12.20 21.49
C GLN A 413 11.03 -11.41 21.33
N GLY A 414 11.99 -11.97 20.61
CA GLY A 414 13.26 -11.33 20.38
C GLY A 414 13.88 -11.71 19.05
N LEU A 415 14.52 -10.73 18.42
CA LEU A 415 15.11 -10.88 17.10
C LEU A 415 16.30 -9.95 16.94
N SER A 416 17.33 -10.41 16.22
CA SER A 416 18.36 -9.53 15.68
C SER A 416 18.68 -9.92 14.26
N TYR A 417 18.84 -8.91 13.41
CA TYR A 417 19.30 -9.08 12.05
C TYR A 417 20.29 -7.99 11.66
N GLY A 418 21.11 -8.28 10.67
CA GLY A 418 22.07 -7.34 10.11
C GLY A 418 21.76 -7.02 8.65
N ARG A 419 21.90 -5.74 8.31
CA ARG A 419 22.02 -5.24 6.92
C ARG A 419 23.49 -4.95 6.68
N PHE A 420 24.09 -5.46 5.62
CA PHE A 420 25.54 -5.36 5.46
C PHE A 420 25.99 -5.33 3.99
N SER A 421 27.16 -4.76 3.80
CA SER A 421 28.01 -4.84 2.62
C SER A 421 29.43 -5.26 3.05
N ASP A 422 30.38 -5.23 2.13
CA ASP A 422 31.78 -5.57 2.43
C ASP A 422 32.39 -4.60 3.46
N ASP A 423 31.96 -3.33 3.47
CA ASP A 423 32.59 -2.25 4.23
C ASP A 423 31.80 -1.76 5.44
N GLU A 424 30.52 -2.08 5.53
CA GLU A 424 29.61 -1.49 6.54
C GLU A 424 28.50 -2.44 6.96
N GLN A 425 28.09 -2.31 8.22
CA GLN A 425 27.05 -3.12 8.85
C GLN A 425 26.09 -2.23 9.64
N ILE A 426 24.80 -2.53 9.54
CA ILE A 426 23.77 -2.08 10.47
C ILE A 426 23.20 -3.31 11.15
N ILE A 427 23.20 -3.30 12.48
CA ILE A 427 22.61 -4.38 13.28
C ILE A 427 21.38 -3.81 13.98
N VAL A 428 20.25 -4.49 13.80
CA VAL A 428 18.98 -4.21 14.51
C VAL A 428 18.79 -5.31 15.56
N ILE A 429 18.47 -4.89 16.78
CA ILE A 429 18.22 -5.80 17.90
C ILE A 429 16.89 -5.42 18.52
N LEU A 430 15.99 -6.38 18.70
CA LEU A 430 14.63 -6.19 19.16
C LEU A 430 14.34 -7.07 20.39
N ASN A 431 13.67 -6.48 21.38
CA ASN A 431 13.16 -7.13 22.57
C ASN A 431 11.68 -6.75 22.79
N ASN A 432 10.75 -7.54 22.28
CA ASN A 432 9.29 -7.32 22.46
C ASN A 432 8.76 -7.92 23.79
N GLN A 433 9.64 -8.05 24.80
CA GLN A 433 9.26 -8.43 26.15
C GLN A 433 8.96 -7.20 27.01
N GLU A 434 8.12 -7.37 28.02
CA GLU A 434 7.82 -6.31 29.01
C GLU A 434 8.92 -6.08 30.06
N TYR A 435 10.05 -6.81 29.95
CA TYR A 435 11.20 -6.70 30.83
C TYR A 435 12.51 -6.60 30.04
N GLU A 436 13.54 -6.09 30.70
CA GLU A 436 14.88 -6.01 30.16
C GLU A 436 15.54 -7.39 30.06
N ARG A 437 16.41 -7.57 29.07
CA ARG A 437 17.22 -8.78 28.95
C ARG A 437 18.57 -8.55 28.31
N ASP A 438 19.54 -9.40 28.65
CA ASP A 438 20.84 -9.44 28.00
C ASP A 438 20.79 -10.28 26.74
N VAL A 439 21.36 -9.75 25.64
CA VAL A 439 21.34 -10.36 24.30
C VAL A 439 22.77 -10.52 23.80
N HIS A 440 23.04 -11.67 23.19
CA HIS A 440 24.35 -11.99 22.56
C HIS A 440 24.17 -12.15 21.05
N VAL A 441 24.60 -11.12 20.29
CA VAL A 441 24.41 -11.03 18.84
C VAL A 441 25.65 -11.50 18.11
N THR A 442 25.48 -12.42 17.15
CA THR A 442 26.57 -12.99 16.33
C THR A 442 26.91 -12.04 15.16
N ALA A 443 27.48 -10.87 15.48
CA ALA A 443 27.86 -9.84 14.52
C ALA A 443 28.80 -10.32 13.42
N TRP A 444 29.63 -11.34 13.71
CA TRP A 444 30.54 -11.93 12.73
C TRP A 444 29.87 -12.48 11.47
N LYS A 445 28.56 -12.79 11.52
CA LYS A 445 27.81 -13.23 10.34
C LYS A 445 27.62 -12.13 9.27
N THR A 446 27.83 -10.87 9.65
CA THR A 446 27.80 -9.73 8.72
C THR A 446 29.19 -9.33 8.20
N GLY A 447 30.20 -10.18 8.39
CA GLY A 447 31.56 -9.89 7.97
C GLY A 447 32.48 -9.30 9.04
N VAL A 448 31.95 -8.99 10.23
CA VAL A 448 32.77 -8.50 11.37
C VAL A 448 33.79 -9.55 11.79
N SER A 449 35.03 -9.12 12.00
CA SER A 449 36.13 -10.04 12.33
C SER A 449 35.90 -10.80 13.64
N ARG A 450 36.18 -12.07 13.63
CA ARG A 450 36.25 -12.89 14.85
C ARG A 450 37.58 -12.73 15.62
N LYS A 451 38.51 -11.93 15.08
CA LYS A 451 39.79 -11.62 15.71
C LYS A 451 39.84 -10.17 16.11
N GLY A 452 39.91 -9.92 17.42
CA GLY A 452 39.95 -8.57 17.97
C GLY A 452 38.55 -7.97 18.27
N ALA A 453 38.50 -6.66 18.35
CA ALA A 453 37.32 -5.90 18.69
C ALA A 453 36.82 -5.05 17.50
N ALA A 454 35.51 -4.89 17.37
CA ALA A 454 34.88 -3.97 16.40
C ALA A 454 33.91 -3.04 17.13
N ALA A 455 34.04 -1.75 16.88
CA ALA A 455 33.19 -0.73 17.52
C ALA A 455 31.94 -0.49 16.67
N PHE A 456 30.78 -0.53 17.30
CA PHE A 456 29.49 -0.16 16.76
C PHE A 456 28.99 1.12 17.42
N GLN A 457 28.51 2.05 16.63
CA GLN A 457 27.88 3.28 17.09
C GLN A 457 26.37 3.09 17.13
N ARG A 458 25.73 3.35 18.28
CA ARG A 458 24.27 3.43 18.33
C ARG A 458 23.75 4.62 17.54
N ILE A 459 22.81 4.36 16.63
CA ILE A 459 22.12 5.37 15.84
C ILE A 459 20.79 5.71 16.50
N MET A 460 20.07 4.72 17.01
CA MET A 460 18.74 4.84 17.58
C MET A 460 18.53 3.75 18.62
N ILE A 461 17.85 4.09 19.72
CA ILE A 461 17.22 3.14 20.63
C ILE A 461 15.83 3.62 21.02
N SER A 462 14.87 2.71 21.03
CA SER A 462 13.51 2.91 21.52
C SER A 462 13.22 1.94 22.66
N SER A 463 12.33 2.32 23.57
CA SER A 463 11.85 1.51 24.69
C SER A 463 10.39 1.85 24.99
N LYS A 464 9.83 1.26 26.06
CA LYS A 464 8.48 1.64 26.54
C LYS A 464 8.37 3.13 26.89
N ASP A 465 9.47 3.78 27.29
CA ASP A 465 9.49 5.14 27.84
C ASP A 465 9.79 6.21 26.76
N GLY A 466 9.97 5.82 25.49
CA GLY A 466 10.29 6.72 24.38
C GLY A 466 11.50 6.27 23.59
N TYR A 467 12.19 7.20 22.93
CA TYR A 467 13.36 6.90 22.10
C TYR A 467 14.43 7.98 22.21
N THR A 468 15.67 7.64 21.81
CA THR A 468 16.78 8.58 21.72
C THR A 468 17.74 8.21 20.60
N GLU A 469 18.36 9.24 19.98
CA GLU A 469 19.46 9.14 19.02
C GLU A 469 20.82 9.44 19.69
N GLU A 470 20.88 9.50 21.02
CA GLU A 470 22.13 9.72 21.72
C GLU A 470 23.14 8.64 21.36
N ALA A 471 24.30 9.07 20.86
CA ALA A 471 25.33 8.19 20.41
C ALA A 471 26.01 7.48 21.59
N GLU A 472 26.11 6.15 21.49
CA GLU A 472 26.79 5.29 22.46
C GLU A 472 27.60 4.23 21.69
N GLU A 473 28.79 3.92 22.16
CA GLU A 473 29.68 2.93 21.54
C GLU A 473 29.49 1.56 22.20
N TYR A 474 29.32 0.54 21.36
CA TYR A 474 29.24 -0.86 21.75
C TYR A 474 30.37 -1.64 21.07
N ILE A 475 31.05 -2.50 21.82
CA ILE A 475 32.18 -3.27 21.32
C ILE A 475 31.77 -4.72 21.09
N ALA A 476 31.92 -5.19 19.85
CA ALA A 476 31.84 -6.61 19.55
C ALA A 476 33.23 -7.25 19.75
N GLU A 477 33.33 -8.13 20.73
CA GLU A 477 34.55 -8.91 21.00
C GLU A 477 34.47 -10.25 20.29
N ALA A 478 35.52 -10.62 19.58
CA ALA A 478 35.57 -11.84 18.77
C ALA A 478 34.33 -12.04 17.86
N GLY A 479 33.75 -10.92 17.38
CA GLY A 479 32.55 -10.90 16.53
C GLY A 479 31.25 -11.16 17.28
N ILE A 480 31.23 -11.12 18.61
CA ILE A 480 30.03 -11.21 19.46
C ILE A 480 29.77 -9.86 20.10
N LEU A 481 28.57 -9.34 19.91
CA LEU A 481 28.09 -8.12 20.54
C LEU A 481 27.19 -8.49 21.72
N GLN A 482 27.50 -7.96 22.92
CA GLN A 482 26.70 -8.15 24.12
C GLN A 482 25.99 -6.85 24.44
N VAL A 483 24.67 -6.88 24.51
CA VAL A 483 23.85 -5.70 24.79
C VAL A 483 22.75 -6.01 25.80
N ARG A 484 22.44 -5.05 26.64
CA ARG A 484 21.27 -5.08 27.49
C ARG A 484 20.15 -4.32 26.80
N MET A 485 19.09 -5.03 26.44
CA MET A 485 17.94 -4.47 25.75
C MET A 485 16.85 -4.08 26.74
N PRO A 486 16.28 -2.87 26.64
CA PRO A 486 15.15 -2.45 27.47
C PRO A 486 13.86 -3.22 27.11
N ALA A 487 12.87 -3.11 28.00
CA ALA A 487 11.52 -3.62 27.74
C ALA A 487 10.89 -2.93 26.54
N TYR A 488 10.23 -3.67 25.66
CA TYR A 488 9.66 -3.20 24.39
C TYR A 488 10.66 -2.32 23.63
N GLY A 489 11.88 -2.84 23.47
CA GLY A 489 13.01 -2.08 22.98
C GLY A 489 13.54 -2.53 21.65
N VAL A 490 13.89 -1.57 20.81
CA VAL A 490 14.61 -1.81 19.56
C VAL A 490 15.82 -0.88 19.46
N MET A 491 16.96 -1.43 19.04
CA MET A 491 18.23 -0.72 18.92
C MET A 491 18.77 -0.88 17.51
N VAL A 492 19.29 0.22 16.95
CA VAL A 492 19.97 0.26 15.65
C VAL A 492 21.41 0.66 15.86
N LEU A 493 22.35 -0.20 15.48
CA LEU A 493 23.79 -0.03 15.61
C LEU A 493 24.44 -0.01 14.23
N TYR A 494 25.45 0.85 14.05
CA TYR A 494 26.20 1.01 12.81
C TYR A 494 27.70 0.73 13.03
N HIS A 495 28.32 0.01 12.11
CA HIS A 495 29.75 -0.17 11.99
C HIS A 495 30.18 0.13 10.56
N GLY A 496 31.19 0.99 10.39
CA GLY A 496 31.73 1.42 9.09
C GLY A 496 32.68 2.60 9.22
N ALA A 497 33.20 3.09 8.10
CA ALA A 497 34.07 4.26 8.10
C ALA A 497 33.29 5.51 8.56
N LYS A 498 33.73 6.17 9.63
CA LYS A 498 33.05 7.30 10.31
C LYS A 498 32.69 8.52 9.43
N ASP A 499 33.25 8.67 8.23
CA ASP A 499 33.11 9.85 7.39
C ASP A 499 32.33 9.65 6.09
N LYS A 500 31.71 8.49 5.88
CA LYS A 500 31.06 8.12 4.62
C LYS A 500 29.72 8.83 4.38
N TYR A 501 29.09 9.34 5.45
CA TYR A 501 27.72 9.88 5.42
C TYR A 501 27.54 11.24 6.16
N LYS A 502 28.65 12.00 6.34
CA LYS A 502 28.61 13.38 6.84
C LYS A 502 28.31 14.37 5.75
#